data_0ffbcd9e6d547e9a11c60578cdf70250
#
_entry.id   0ffbcd9e6d547e9a11c60578cdf70250
#
_cell.length_a   1.000
_cell.length_b   1.000
_cell.length_c   1.000
_cell.angle_alpha   90.00
_cell.angle_beta   90.00
_cell.angle_gamma   90.00
#
_symmetry.space_group_name_H-M   'P 1'
#
loop_
_entity.id
_entity.type
_entity.pdbx_description
1 polymer ?
#
loop_
_entity_poly.entity_id
_entity_poly.type
_entity_poly.pdbx_seq_one_letter_code
_entity_poly.pdbx_strand_id
1 'polypeptide(L)'
;MPSYLLVANETAESQEMLHAVAEINAHDPQAEFVIVIPATPLNLLQQFEGTAKSARGLAAQRAQSTRRHLESLGIRVRSTRIGNWDPYAAIEEELLNEKYEAIVLSTLPPGVSRWLRMDLPSRVGRGHPEISLIHVISRSASGR
;
A
#
# COMPACT_ATOMS: atom_id res chain seq x y z
N MET A 1 -5.88 -12.02 15.93
CA MET A 1 -4.55 -11.50 15.55
C MET A 1 -4.71 -10.12 14.96
N PRO A 2 -3.88 -9.14 15.37
CA PRO A 2 -3.98 -7.80 14.81
C PRO A 2 -3.68 -7.80 13.32
N SER A 3 -4.51 -7.11 12.55
CA SER A 3 -4.35 -7.01 11.11
C SER A 3 -4.00 -5.58 10.72
N TYR A 4 -3.05 -5.45 9.84
CA TYR A 4 -2.58 -4.16 9.32
C TYR A 4 -2.75 -4.14 7.81
N LEU A 5 -3.24 -3.02 7.30
CA LEU A 5 -3.43 -2.84 5.87
C LEU A 5 -2.25 -2.06 5.30
N LEU A 6 -1.54 -2.66 4.36
CA LEU A 6 -0.43 -2.00 3.66
C LEU A 6 -0.93 -1.52 2.30
N VAL A 7 -0.85 -0.23 2.07
CA VAL A 7 -1.29 0.38 0.82
C VAL A 7 -0.11 1.10 0.18
N ALA A 8 0.27 0.67 -0.99
CA ALA A 8 1.39 1.24 -1.73
C ALA A 8 1.24 0.86 -3.19
N ASN A 9 2.00 1.49 -4.06
CA ASN A 9 2.16 1.07 -5.44
C ASN A 9 3.65 1.09 -5.77
N GLU A 10 4.17 2.19 -6.31
CA GLU A 10 5.58 2.25 -6.68
C GLU A 10 6.53 2.05 -5.50
N THR A 11 6.11 2.41 -4.30
CA THR A 11 6.94 2.37 -3.10
C THR A 11 6.72 1.13 -2.24
N ALA A 12 6.05 0.11 -2.78
CA ALA A 12 5.67 -1.08 -2.00
C ALA A 12 6.87 -1.80 -1.38
N GLU A 13 8.03 -1.74 -2.02
CA GLU A 13 9.24 -2.40 -1.51
C GLU A 13 10.36 -1.39 -1.19
N SER A 14 10.00 -0.14 -0.92
CA SER A 14 10.98 0.85 -0.51
C SER A 14 11.60 0.48 0.84
N GLN A 15 12.80 0.98 1.11
CA GLN A 15 13.44 0.75 2.41
C GLN A 15 12.59 1.33 3.54
N GLU A 16 12.02 2.50 3.32
CA GLU A 16 11.18 3.16 4.32
C GLU A 16 9.94 2.31 4.65
N MET A 17 9.30 1.75 3.62
CA MET A 17 8.13 0.89 3.81
C MET A 17 8.50 -0.39 4.55
N LEU A 18 9.57 -1.05 4.11
CA LEU A 18 10.02 -2.29 4.74
C LEU A 18 10.42 -2.05 6.18
N HIS A 19 11.08 -0.94 6.47
CA HIS A 19 11.46 -0.58 7.83
C HIS A 19 10.24 -0.36 8.72
N ALA A 20 9.24 0.37 8.22
CA ALA A 20 8.02 0.64 8.97
C ALA A 20 7.29 -0.66 9.32
N VAL A 21 7.18 -1.57 8.35
CA VAL A 21 6.51 -2.86 8.56
C VAL A 21 7.29 -3.72 9.53
N ALA A 22 8.62 -3.73 9.41
CA ALA A 22 9.47 -4.50 10.32
C ALA A 22 9.36 -3.99 11.75
N GLU A 23 9.25 -2.69 11.95
CA GLU A 23 9.06 -2.11 13.29
C GLU A 23 7.73 -2.54 13.90
N ILE A 24 6.65 -2.53 13.10
CA ILE A 24 5.35 -3.00 13.58
C ILE A 24 5.46 -4.46 13.99
N ASN A 25 6.09 -5.28 13.16
CA ASN A 25 6.25 -6.70 13.43
C ASN A 25 7.08 -6.96 14.68
N ALA A 26 8.09 -6.12 14.93
CA ALA A 26 8.93 -6.25 16.11
C ALA A 26 8.15 -5.95 17.41
N HIS A 27 7.26 -4.96 17.36
CA HIS A 27 6.43 -4.60 18.52
C HIS A 27 5.23 -5.52 18.68
N ASP A 28 4.78 -6.13 17.59
CA ASP A 28 3.62 -7.02 17.59
C ASP A 28 3.93 -8.24 16.72
N PRO A 29 4.60 -9.25 17.30
CA PRO A 29 4.97 -10.44 16.53
C PRO A 29 3.79 -11.27 16.02
N GLN A 30 2.59 -11.00 16.52
CA GLN A 30 1.37 -11.68 16.08
C GLN A 30 0.70 -10.95 14.90
N ALA A 31 1.24 -9.82 14.50
CA ALA A 31 0.65 -9.01 13.44
C ALA A 31 0.59 -9.76 12.10
N GLU A 32 -0.52 -9.59 11.41
CA GLU A 32 -0.68 -10.07 10.05
C GLU A 32 -0.90 -8.89 9.13
N PHE A 33 -0.41 -9.00 7.92
CA PHE A 33 -0.48 -7.88 6.96
C PHE A 33 -1.28 -8.28 5.73
N VAL A 34 -2.12 -7.37 5.28
CA VAL A 34 -2.83 -7.49 4.00
C VAL A 34 -2.26 -6.42 3.09
N ILE A 35 -1.78 -6.81 1.95
CA ILE A 35 -1.17 -5.89 0.98
C ILE A 35 -2.21 -5.56 -0.08
N VAL A 36 -2.46 -4.27 -0.28
CA VAL A 36 -3.33 -3.78 -1.36
C VAL A 36 -2.52 -2.89 -2.26
N ILE A 37 -2.44 -3.26 -3.53
CA ILE A 37 -1.80 -2.46 -4.55
C ILE A 37 -2.90 -1.94 -5.49
N PRO A 38 -3.26 -0.66 -5.38
CA PRO A 38 -4.25 -0.10 -6.31
C PRO A 38 -3.73 -0.16 -7.74
N ALA A 39 -4.61 -0.53 -8.66
CA ALA A 39 -4.24 -0.63 -10.08
C ALA A 39 -4.26 0.74 -10.73
N THR A 40 -3.54 1.70 -10.15
CA THR A 40 -3.48 3.07 -10.63
C THR A 40 -2.53 3.16 -11.82
N PRO A 41 -2.97 3.70 -12.96
CA PRO A 41 -2.07 3.93 -14.08
C PRO A 41 -0.96 4.90 -13.69
N LEU A 42 0.28 4.58 -14.05
CA LEU A 42 1.44 5.35 -13.63
C LEU A 42 1.72 6.55 -14.52
N ASN A 43 1.25 6.53 -15.77
CA ASN A 43 1.46 7.63 -16.73
C ASN A 43 0.40 7.63 -17.81
N LEU A 44 0.37 8.71 -18.59
CA LEU A 44 -0.63 8.89 -19.64
C LEU A 44 -0.50 7.83 -20.75
N LEU A 45 0.72 7.43 -21.07
CA LEU A 45 0.94 6.43 -22.09
C LEU A 45 0.24 5.12 -21.76
N GLN A 46 0.31 4.71 -20.51
CA GLN A 46 -0.39 3.53 -20.08
C GLN A 46 -1.90 3.65 -20.24
N GLN A 47 -2.44 4.84 -20.07
CA GLN A 47 -3.87 5.07 -20.23
C GLN A 47 -4.33 4.93 -21.68
N PHE A 48 -3.49 5.33 -22.64
CA PHE A 48 -3.86 5.30 -24.05
C PHE A 48 -3.69 3.94 -24.71
N GLU A 49 -2.98 3.02 -24.08
CA GLU A 49 -2.68 1.72 -24.69
C GLU A 49 -3.48 0.58 -24.08
N GLY A 50 -4.70 0.85 -23.61
CA GLY A 50 -5.52 -0.17 -22.99
C GLY A 50 -4.96 -0.60 -21.64
N THR A 51 -4.44 0.32 -20.93
CA THR A 51 -3.54 0.09 -19.80
C THR A 51 -4.21 -0.25 -18.48
N ALA A 52 -5.54 -0.23 -18.40
CA ALA A 52 -6.20 -0.75 -17.21
C ALA A 52 -5.76 -2.19 -16.95
N LYS A 53 -5.62 -2.98 -18.01
CA LYS A 53 -5.13 -4.35 -17.92
C LYS A 53 -3.65 -4.39 -17.54
N SER A 54 -2.84 -3.51 -18.12
CA SER A 54 -1.42 -3.42 -17.80
C SER A 54 -1.19 -2.93 -16.38
N ALA A 55 -1.99 -1.96 -15.91
CA ALA A 55 -1.91 -1.47 -14.54
C ALA A 55 -2.23 -2.57 -13.54
N ARG A 56 -3.25 -3.39 -13.82
CA ARG A 56 -3.58 -4.52 -12.96
C ARG A 56 -2.49 -5.57 -12.98
N GLY A 57 -1.91 -5.85 -14.14
CA GLY A 57 -0.80 -6.79 -14.26
C GLY A 57 0.41 -6.35 -13.46
N LEU A 58 0.76 -5.08 -13.54
CA LEU A 58 1.87 -4.53 -12.78
C LEU A 58 1.58 -4.56 -11.28
N ALA A 59 0.35 -4.22 -10.90
CA ALA A 59 -0.06 -4.28 -9.49
C ALA A 59 0.05 -5.71 -8.95
N ALA A 60 -0.37 -6.70 -9.75
CA ALA A 60 -0.26 -8.09 -9.36
C ALA A 60 1.19 -8.51 -9.15
N GLN A 61 2.09 -8.12 -10.05
CA GLN A 61 3.51 -8.42 -9.92
C GLN A 61 4.10 -7.78 -8.66
N ARG A 62 3.74 -6.52 -8.40
CA ARG A 62 4.21 -5.82 -7.20
C ARG A 62 3.70 -6.47 -5.94
N ALA A 63 2.42 -6.87 -5.93
CA ALA A 63 1.84 -7.52 -4.76
C ALA A 63 2.60 -8.82 -4.43
N GLN A 64 2.88 -9.64 -5.43
CA GLN A 64 3.58 -10.89 -5.20
C GLN A 64 5.04 -10.66 -4.80
N SER A 65 5.70 -9.73 -5.43
CA SER A 65 7.09 -9.39 -5.09
C SER A 65 7.19 -8.86 -3.66
N THR A 66 6.28 -7.98 -3.28
CA THR A 66 6.24 -7.43 -1.93
C THR A 66 5.97 -8.53 -0.90
N ARG A 67 5.03 -9.42 -1.21
CA ARG A 67 4.72 -10.55 -0.33
C ARG A 67 5.95 -11.41 -0.10
N ARG A 68 6.64 -11.80 -1.16
CA ARG A 68 7.84 -12.64 -1.04
C ARG A 68 8.91 -11.94 -0.22
N HIS A 69 9.07 -10.64 -0.43
CA HIS A 69 10.07 -9.87 0.30
C HIS A 69 9.77 -9.85 1.81
N LEU A 70 8.52 -9.54 2.16
CA LEU A 70 8.12 -9.49 3.58
C LEU A 70 8.21 -10.88 4.22
N GLU A 71 7.77 -11.91 3.53
CA GLU A 71 7.85 -13.28 4.05
C GLU A 71 9.29 -13.72 4.27
N SER A 72 10.21 -13.27 3.41
CA SER A 72 11.63 -13.57 3.58
C SER A 72 12.21 -12.93 4.85
N LEU A 73 11.56 -11.89 5.35
CA LEU A 73 11.94 -11.22 6.60
C LEU A 73 11.19 -11.79 7.82
N GLY A 74 10.43 -12.86 7.64
CA GLY A 74 9.67 -13.47 8.72
C GLY A 74 8.36 -12.76 9.04
N ILE A 75 7.89 -11.89 8.17
CA ILE A 75 6.67 -11.12 8.37
C ILE A 75 5.50 -11.88 7.75
N ARG A 76 4.39 -11.99 8.48
CA ARG A 76 3.22 -12.72 8.01
C ARG A 76 2.37 -11.87 7.08
N VAL A 77 2.18 -12.37 5.87
CA VAL A 77 1.28 -11.75 4.91
C VAL A 77 0.08 -12.68 4.75
N ARG A 78 -1.09 -12.22 5.20
CA ARG A 78 -2.30 -13.02 5.13
C ARG A 78 -2.85 -13.09 3.72
N SER A 79 -2.85 -11.97 3.00
CA SER A 79 -3.33 -11.94 1.63
C SER A 79 -2.78 -10.73 0.89
N THR A 80 -2.86 -10.80 -0.43
CA THR A 80 -2.54 -9.69 -1.31
C THR A 80 -3.73 -9.45 -2.21
N ARG A 81 -4.03 -8.19 -2.50
CA ARG A 81 -5.15 -7.81 -3.36
C ARG A 81 -4.72 -6.74 -4.34
N ILE A 82 -5.30 -6.81 -5.52
CA ILE A 82 -5.20 -5.73 -6.49
C ILE A 82 -6.43 -4.86 -6.27
N GLY A 83 -6.21 -3.63 -5.84
CA GLY A 83 -7.31 -2.74 -5.51
C GLY A 83 -7.82 -1.95 -6.69
N ASN A 84 -8.90 -1.21 -6.46
CA ASN A 84 -9.44 -0.26 -7.40
C ASN A 84 -8.34 0.70 -7.86
N TRP A 85 -8.46 1.20 -9.09
CA TRP A 85 -7.48 2.17 -9.62
C TRP A 85 -7.41 3.45 -8.77
N ASP A 86 -8.51 3.83 -8.15
CA ASP A 86 -8.53 4.95 -7.21
C ASP A 86 -8.11 4.44 -5.83
N PRO A 87 -6.99 4.90 -5.29
CA PRO A 87 -6.48 4.38 -4.01
C PRO A 87 -7.43 4.62 -2.84
N TYR A 88 -8.17 5.72 -2.84
CA TYR A 88 -9.13 5.94 -1.77
C TYR A 88 -10.24 4.90 -1.82
N ALA A 89 -10.76 4.61 -3.01
CA ALA A 89 -11.78 3.57 -3.17
C ALA A 89 -11.23 2.19 -2.78
N ALA A 90 -9.98 1.91 -3.12
CA ALA A 90 -9.34 0.65 -2.75
C ALA A 90 -9.28 0.47 -1.24
N ILE A 91 -8.94 1.54 -0.51
CA ILE A 91 -8.90 1.51 0.95
C ILE A 91 -10.31 1.34 1.52
N GLU A 92 -11.28 2.09 1.01
CA GLU A 92 -12.67 1.99 1.46
C GLU A 92 -13.20 0.57 1.33
N GLU A 93 -12.94 -0.08 0.20
CA GLU A 93 -13.40 -1.45 -0.04
C GLU A 93 -12.81 -2.42 0.98
N GLU A 94 -11.53 -2.27 1.31
CA GLU A 94 -10.90 -3.14 2.30
C GLU A 94 -11.47 -2.92 3.69
N LEU A 95 -11.73 -1.67 4.05
CA LEU A 95 -12.27 -1.35 5.37
C LEU A 95 -13.71 -1.84 5.56
N LEU A 96 -14.43 -2.03 4.46
CA LEU A 96 -15.76 -2.64 4.51
C LEU A 96 -15.70 -4.13 4.79
N ASN A 97 -14.63 -4.78 4.35
CA ASN A 97 -14.51 -6.23 4.45
C ASN A 97 -13.92 -6.69 5.77
N GLU A 98 -13.03 -5.91 6.37
CA GLU A 98 -12.30 -6.31 7.55
C GLU A 98 -11.98 -5.13 8.45
N LYS A 99 -11.71 -5.43 9.71
CA LYS A 99 -11.21 -4.44 10.66
C LYS A 99 -9.70 -4.50 10.72
N TYR A 100 -9.08 -3.34 10.74
CA TYR A 100 -7.62 -3.22 10.79
C TYR A 100 -7.21 -2.36 11.97
N GLU A 101 -6.07 -2.70 12.58
CA GLU A 101 -5.47 -1.90 13.65
C GLU A 101 -4.98 -0.58 13.12
N ALA A 102 -4.35 -0.61 11.95
CA ALA A 102 -3.80 0.58 11.33
C ALA A 102 -3.67 0.38 9.83
N ILE A 103 -3.56 1.49 9.13
CA ILE A 103 -3.26 1.51 7.70
C ILE A 103 -1.85 2.07 7.56
N VAL A 104 -0.98 1.33 6.89
CA VAL A 104 0.35 1.81 6.52
C VAL A 104 0.28 2.25 5.06
N LEU A 105 0.32 3.54 4.83
CA LEU A 105 0.21 4.12 3.51
C LEU A 105 1.57 4.65 3.09
N SER A 106 2.14 4.08 2.04
CA SER A 106 3.43 4.50 1.52
C SER A 106 3.25 5.33 0.26
N THR A 107 3.89 6.48 0.21
CA THR A 107 3.84 7.38 -0.95
C THR A 107 5.23 7.85 -1.30
N LEU A 108 5.37 8.38 -2.52
CA LEU A 108 6.53 9.16 -2.89
C LEU A 108 6.47 10.53 -2.20
N PRO A 109 7.56 11.30 -2.20
CA PRO A 109 7.56 12.61 -1.53
C PRO A 109 6.59 13.60 -2.13
N PRO A 110 6.23 14.66 -1.37
CA PRO A 110 5.43 15.76 -1.91
C PRO A 110 6.06 16.34 -3.18
N GLY A 111 5.22 16.74 -4.12
CA GLY A 111 5.67 17.24 -5.40
C GLY A 111 5.85 16.16 -6.45
N VAL A 112 6.09 14.92 -6.04
CA VAL A 112 6.26 13.77 -6.94
C VAL A 112 5.05 12.84 -6.86
N SER A 113 4.51 12.65 -5.67
CA SER A 113 3.44 11.70 -5.43
C SER A 113 2.09 12.18 -5.97
N ARG A 114 1.47 11.39 -6.83
CA ARG A 114 0.10 11.63 -7.29
C ARG A 114 -0.89 11.53 -6.14
N TRP A 115 -0.67 10.57 -5.25
CA TRP A 115 -1.56 10.34 -4.12
C TRP A 115 -1.58 11.53 -3.16
N LEU A 116 -0.43 12.19 -2.97
CA LEU A 116 -0.38 13.39 -2.15
C LEU A 116 -1.08 14.56 -2.81
N ARG A 117 -1.06 14.65 -4.15
CA ARG A 117 -1.82 15.65 -4.88
C ARG A 117 -3.32 15.46 -4.72
N MET A 118 -3.76 14.22 -4.49
CA MET A 118 -5.15 13.87 -4.25
C MET A 118 -5.53 14.00 -2.77
N ASP A 119 -4.60 14.45 -1.95
CA ASP A 119 -4.79 14.60 -0.50
C ASP A 119 -5.20 13.27 0.16
N LEU A 120 -4.65 12.18 -0.33
CA LEU A 120 -5.06 10.84 0.11
C LEU A 120 -4.90 10.61 1.61
N PRO A 121 -3.74 10.92 2.24
CA PRO A 121 -3.61 10.67 3.67
C PRO A 121 -4.66 11.43 4.51
N SER A 122 -4.90 12.69 4.18
CA SER A 122 -5.89 13.50 4.92
C SER A 122 -7.30 12.98 4.70
N ARG A 123 -7.62 12.58 3.47
CA ARG A 123 -8.94 12.03 3.15
C ARG A 123 -9.22 10.76 3.94
N VAL A 124 -8.23 9.87 4.02
CA VAL A 124 -8.37 8.63 4.78
C VAL A 124 -8.52 8.94 6.27
N GLY A 125 -7.69 9.84 6.80
CA GLY A 125 -7.75 10.20 8.21
C GLY A 125 -9.09 10.82 8.60
N ARG A 126 -9.65 11.67 7.74
CA ARG A 126 -10.96 12.29 8.02
C ARG A 126 -12.09 11.29 7.89
N GLY A 127 -11.99 10.37 6.93
CA GLY A 127 -13.04 9.37 6.70
C GLY A 127 -13.05 8.25 7.72
N HIS A 128 -11.90 7.97 8.34
CA HIS A 128 -11.75 6.85 9.26
C HIS A 128 -10.92 7.26 10.48
N PRO A 129 -11.44 8.19 11.31
CA PRO A 129 -10.67 8.69 12.45
C PRO A 129 -10.41 7.64 13.53
N GLU A 130 -11.15 6.54 13.52
CA GLU A 130 -10.98 5.43 14.48
C GLU A 130 -9.79 4.52 14.14
N ILE A 131 -9.22 4.65 12.93
CA ILE A 131 -8.11 3.80 12.50
C ILE A 131 -6.85 4.64 12.46
N SER A 132 -5.76 4.11 13.02
CA SER A 132 -4.47 4.78 12.96
C SER A 132 -3.93 4.76 11.53
N LEU A 133 -3.49 5.90 11.06
CA LEU A 133 -2.87 6.01 9.74
C LEU A 133 -1.37 6.27 9.93
N ILE A 134 -0.57 5.36 9.43
CA ILE A 134 0.88 5.49 9.43
C ILE A 134 1.30 5.84 8.02
N HIS A 135 1.66 7.10 7.81
CA HIS A 135 2.06 7.57 6.49
C HIS A 135 3.58 7.47 6.36
N VAL A 136 4.01 6.67 5.40
CA VAL A 136 5.43 6.46 5.11
C VAL A 136 5.78 7.21 3.84
N ILE A 137 6.73 8.12 3.91
CA ILE A 137 7.22 8.83 2.73
C ILE A 137 8.50 8.14 2.29
N SER A 138 8.51 7.66 1.06
CA SER A 138 9.62 6.90 0.50
C SER A 138 10.33 7.71 -0.56
N ARG A 139 11.66 7.81 -0.47
CA ARG A 139 12.43 8.64 -1.41
C ARG A 139 12.50 8.04 -2.80
N SER A 140 12.41 6.72 -2.90
CA SER A 140 12.48 6.05 -4.18
C SER A 140 11.53 4.87 -4.21
N ALA A 141 11.22 4.40 -5.41
CA ALA A 141 10.30 3.28 -5.61
C ALA A 141 10.89 1.96 -5.13
N SER A 142 12.21 1.80 -5.18
CA SER A 142 12.87 0.56 -4.77
C SER A 142 13.72 0.77 -3.53
N GLY A 143 14.15 -0.32 -2.90
CA GLY A 143 14.92 -0.27 -1.66
C GLY A 143 16.39 0.13 -1.81
N ARG A 144 16.69 1.09 -2.64
CA ARG A 144 18.07 1.53 -2.85
C ARG A 144 18.37 2.83 -2.17
#